data_78cbf46e16ed57b0169cb834dcc28d7a
#
_entry.id   78cbf46e16ed57b0169cb834dcc28d7a
#
_cell.length_a   1.000
_cell.length_b   1.000
_cell.length_c   1.000
_cell.angle_alpha   90.00
_cell.angle_beta   90.00
_cell.angle_gamma   90.00
#
_symmetry.space_group_name_H-M   'P 1'
#
loop_
_entity.id
_entity.type
_entity.pdbx_description
1 polymer ?
#
loop_
_entity_poly.entity_id
_entity_poly.type
_entity_poly.pdbx_seq_one_letter_code
_entity_poly.pdbx_strand_id
1 'polypeptide(L)'
;MPIKGADELFSELCEQIMALKAYAISANMNQEMRIARLKKYLSGEQYRIEFTDAIEKWGAEAYEQITAVANYNFVLTPEDFARYVDIHYSAVEPLLEAAILTARWGKAWQIKLFGDVLVKLCTKKWRNGEHSVKSTGYLHALAPMLLFNTLGVACVKWQRFKDLDAVLRMTVPSENFSYSPYRASLLSLLACTYWKKKDWDTLTGPKYIYPFSIFILEHLRALFKDCFSDTSEYENVFYIWEHLKSLIYAYDKRVKPDQYSYFLSGNFLVSRMAYKRDSQMSGVQEPYIQFFEDADRLKTEWGPIKQGMFGGNYDTYKQVYNQAEEYYSKCQVS
;
A
#
# COMPACT_ATOMS: atom_id res chain seq x y z
N MET A 1 -0.93 32.73 -37.19
CA MET A 1 -1.63 32.81 -35.89
C MET A 1 -1.41 34.21 -35.34
N PRO A 2 -2.47 34.95 -34.95
CA PRO A 2 -2.27 36.23 -34.29
C PRO A 2 -1.55 36.04 -32.95
N ILE A 3 -0.55 36.86 -32.69
CA ILE A 3 0.18 36.86 -31.40
C ILE A 3 -0.76 37.55 -30.40
N LYS A 4 -1.20 36.80 -29.35
CA LYS A 4 -1.99 37.38 -28.25
C LYS A 4 -1.19 38.47 -27.56
N GLY A 5 -1.83 39.58 -27.25
CA GLY A 5 -1.21 40.67 -26.49
C GLY A 5 -0.89 40.23 -25.05
N ALA A 6 0.06 40.88 -24.39
CA ALA A 6 0.44 40.57 -23.00
C ALA A 6 -0.75 40.62 -22.01
N ASP A 7 -1.68 41.55 -22.24
CA ASP A 7 -2.87 41.72 -21.41
C ASP A 7 -3.87 40.56 -21.58
N GLU A 8 -4.01 40.02 -22.80
CA GLU A 8 -4.86 38.83 -23.05
C GLU A 8 -4.27 37.57 -22.37
N LEU A 9 -2.94 37.40 -22.48
CA LEU A 9 -2.26 36.28 -21.79
C LEU A 9 -2.36 36.38 -20.29
N PHE A 10 -2.26 37.58 -19.73
CA PHE A 10 -2.38 37.83 -18.31
C PHE A 10 -3.82 37.56 -17.81
N SER A 11 -4.83 38.02 -18.55
CA SER A 11 -6.23 37.74 -18.25
C SER A 11 -6.55 36.27 -18.27
N GLU A 12 -6.10 35.54 -19.31
CA GLU A 12 -6.29 34.09 -19.43
C GLU A 12 -5.59 33.31 -18.30
N LEU A 13 -4.41 33.75 -17.90
CA LEU A 13 -3.70 33.16 -16.72
C LEU A 13 -4.45 33.40 -15.43
N CYS A 14 -4.99 34.61 -15.22
CA CYS A 14 -5.80 34.93 -14.05
C CYS A 14 -7.08 34.09 -13.97
N GLU A 15 -7.77 33.89 -15.11
CA GLU A 15 -8.95 33.02 -15.19
C GLU A 15 -8.62 31.58 -14.86
N GLN A 16 -7.50 31.03 -15.38
CA GLN A 16 -7.03 29.69 -15.06
C GLN A 16 -6.69 29.53 -13.59
N ILE A 17 -6.01 30.51 -12.98
CA ILE A 17 -5.70 30.51 -11.55
C ILE A 17 -6.97 30.54 -10.70
N MET A 18 -7.97 31.35 -11.08
CA MET A 18 -9.25 31.39 -10.38
C MET A 18 -10.03 30.08 -10.51
N ALA A 19 -10.04 29.46 -11.68
CA ALA A 19 -10.65 28.15 -11.92
C ALA A 19 -9.98 27.06 -11.09
N LEU A 20 -8.64 27.03 -11.03
CA LEU A 20 -7.88 26.10 -10.20
C LEU A 20 -8.15 26.29 -8.70
N LYS A 21 -8.26 27.54 -8.22
CA LYS A 21 -8.61 27.84 -6.83
C LYS A 21 -10.04 27.38 -6.50
N ALA A 22 -11.00 27.65 -7.39
CA ALA A 22 -12.39 27.21 -7.20
C ALA A 22 -12.49 25.69 -7.18
N TYR A 23 -11.76 24.99 -8.05
CA TYR A 23 -11.66 23.53 -8.07
C TYR A 23 -11.06 22.98 -6.78
N ALA A 24 -9.92 23.55 -6.32
CA ALA A 24 -9.28 23.13 -5.08
C ALA A 24 -10.17 23.32 -3.83
N ILE A 25 -10.92 24.44 -3.77
CA ILE A 25 -11.88 24.69 -2.69
C ILE A 25 -13.00 23.65 -2.74
N SER A 26 -13.56 23.37 -3.92
CA SER A 26 -14.62 22.36 -4.11
C SER A 26 -14.14 20.96 -3.75
N ALA A 27 -12.89 20.59 -4.14
CA ALA A 27 -12.30 19.31 -3.80
C ALA A 27 -12.10 19.14 -2.29
N ASN A 28 -11.58 20.17 -1.62
CA ASN A 28 -11.42 20.17 -0.16
C ASN A 28 -12.78 20.06 0.57
N MET A 29 -13.79 20.80 0.16
CA MET A 29 -15.14 20.69 0.72
C MET A 29 -15.70 19.28 0.54
N ASN A 30 -15.49 18.65 -0.61
CA ASN A 30 -15.92 17.27 -0.85
C ASN A 30 -15.18 16.28 0.05
N GLN A 31 -13.89 16.50 0.30
CA GLN A 31 -13.08 15.68 1.21
C GLN A 31 -13.57 15.82 2.66
N GLU A 32 -13.73 17.03 3.15
CA GLU A 32 -14.21 17.29 4.52
C GLU A 32 -15.60 16.68 4.75
N MET A 33 -16.52 16.84 3.81
CA MET A 33 -17.85 16.25 3.87
C MET A 33 -17.78 14.72 3.85
N ARG A 34 -16.88 14.12 3.07
CA ARG A 34 -16.65 12.68 3.01
C ARG A 34 -16.15 12.16 4.36
N ILE A 35 -15.13 12.81 4.94
CA ILE A 35 -14.56 12.48 6.25
C ILE A 35 -15.63 12.61 7.35
N ALA A 36 -16.41 13.68 7.38
CA ALA A 36 -17.49 13.87 8.36
C ALA A 36 -18.54 12.75 8.27
N ARG A 37 -18.92 12.37 7.04
CA ARG A 37 -19.87 11.28 6.79
C ARG A 37 -19.30 9.93 7.25
N LEU A 38 -18.04 9.63 6.97
CA LEU A 38 -17.35 8.43 7.44
C LEU A 38 -17.32 8.36 8.97
N LYS A 39 -16.95 9.45 9.64
CA LYS A 39 -16.95 9.51 11.11
C LYS A 39 -18.34 9.22 11.68
N LYS A 40 -19.40 9.76 11.04
CA LYS A 40 -20.79 9.45 11.41
C LYS A 40 -21.08 7.95 11.24
N TYR A 41 -20.71 7.35 10.12
CA TYR A 41 -20.96 5.92 9.87
C TYR A 41 -20.20 5.00 10.83
N LEU A 42 -18.99 5.39 11.24
CA LEU A 42 -18.18 4.65 12.20
C LEU A 42 -18.68 4.79 13.65
N SER A 43 -19.54 5.76 13.95
CA SER A 43 -20.01 6.04 15.32
C SER A 43 -21.04 5.05 15.86
N GLY A 44 -21.66 4.22 15.01
CA GLY A 44 -22.66 3.27 15.50
C GLY A 44 -23.13 2.23 14.49
N GLU A 45 -23.67 1.11 14.99
CA GLU A 45 -24.17 -0.01 14.19
C GLU A 45 -25.38 0.34 13.31
N GLN A 46 -26.14 1.35 13.69
CA GLN A 46 -27.29 1.83 12.92
C GLN A 46 -26.90 2.33 11.51
N TYR A 47 -25.63 2.66 11.29
CA TYR A 47 -25.12 3.11 10.01
C TYR A 47 -24.40 2.00 9.21
N ARG A 48 -24.64 0.74 9.56
CA ARG A 48 -23.97 -0.38 8.93
C ARG A 48 -24.21 -0.47 7.43
N ILE A 49 -25.46 -0.24 7.02
CA ILE A 49 -25.86 -0.29 5.60
C ILE A 49 -25.18 0.84 4.85
N GLU A 50 -25.30 2.07 5.34
CA GLU A 50 -24.75 3.26 4.70
C GLU A 50 -23.22 3.20 4.59
N PHE A 51 -22.54 2.62 5.59
CA PHE A 51 -21.11 2.41 5.54
C PHE A 51 -20.76 1.37 4.46
N THR A 52 -21.46 0.24 4.44
CA THR A 52 -21.24 -0.82 3.45
C THR A 52 -21.45 -0.30 2.04
N ASP A 53 -22.59 0.36 1.79
CA ASP A 53 -22.94 0.93 0.49
C ASP A 53 -21.91 1.97 0.03
N ALA A 54 -21.41 2.81 0.93
CA ALA A 54 -20.38 3.81 0.60
C ALA A 54 -19.06 3.14 0.16
N ILE A 55 -18.57 2.14 0.92
CA ILE A 55 -17.32 1.43 0.58
C ILE A 55 -17.47 0.62 -0.71
N GLU A 56 -18.59 -0.07 -0.90
CA GLU A 56 -18.85 -0.84 -2.13
C GLU A 56 -19.00 0.06 -3.36
N LYS A 57 -19.66 1.21 -3.22
CA LYS A 57 -19.81 2.22 -4.27
C LYS A 57 -18.44 2.76 -4.68
N TRP A 58 -17.64 3.23 -3.73
CA TRP A 58 -16.29 3.74 -4.05
C TRP A 58 -15.38 2.67 -4.65
N GLY A 59 -15.52 1.41 -4.20
CA GLY A 59 -14.82 0.28 -4.81
C GLY A 59 -15.22 0.03 -6.26
N ALA A 60 -16.50 0.16 -6.58
CA ALA A 60 -17.02 0.02 -7.94
C ALA A 60 -16.58 1.19 -8.84
N GLU A 61 -16.68 2.44 -8.35
CA GLU A 61 -16.22 3.63 -9.06
C GLU A 61 -14.72 3.58 -9.36
N ALA A 62 -13.90 3.19 -8.37
CA ALA A 62 -12.47 3.00 -8.55
C ALA A 62 -12.18 1.95 -9.62
N TYR A 63 -12.89 0.82 -9.55
CA TYR A 63 -12.75 -0.25 -10.55
C TYR A 63 -13.07 0.23 -11.97
N GLU A 64 -14.16 0.99 -12.16
CA GLU A 64 -14.56 1.54 -13.46
C GLU A 64 -13.53 2.52 -14.00
N GLN A 65 -13.05 3.45 -13.16
CA GLN A 65 -12.04 4.45 -13.54
C GLN A 65 -10.72 3.78 -13.95
N ILE A 66 -10.21 2.83 -13.16
CA ILE A 66 -8.99 2.09 -13.45
C ILE A 66 -9.14 1.28 -14.74
N THR A 67 -10.32 0.68 -14.93
CA THR A 67 -10.65 -0.11 -16.11
C THR A 67 -10.72 0.73 -17.39
N ALA A 68 -11.28 1.92 -17.32
CA ALA A 68 -11.38 2.83 -18.47
C ALA A 68 -9.98 3.22 -19.01
N VAL A 69 -8.98 3.27 -18.13
CA VAL A 69 -7.60 3.63 -18.49
C VAL A 69 -6.74 2.42 -18.88
N ALA A 70 -7.23 1.20 -18.67
CA ALA A 70 -6.44 -0.04 -18.83
C ALA A 70 -6.15 -0.46 -20.29
N ASN A 71 -6.64 0.24 -21.30
CA ASN A 71 -6.42 -0.07 -22.71
C ASN A 71 -5.07 0.40 -23.28
N TYR A 72 -4.06 0.51 -22.43
CA TYR A 72 -2.75 1.06 -22.83
C TYR A 72 -1.84 -0.02 -23.44
N ASN A 73 -1.72 0.02 -24.73
CA ASN A 73 -0.68 -0.67 -25.52
C ASN A 73 0.53 0.25 -25.82
N PHE A 74 0.83 1.23 -24.95
CA PHE A 74 1.80 2.27 -25.23
C PHE A 74 3.18 2.01 -24.63
N VAL A 75 4.20 2.54 -25.27
CA VAL A 75 5.46 2.88 -24.60
C VAL A 75 5.15 4.10 -23.75
N LEU A 76 5.10 3.94 -22.43
CA LEU A 76 4.82 5.03 -21.51
C LEU A 76 5.98 6.05 -21.53
N THR A 77 5.68 7.29 -21.83
CA THR A 77 6.57 8.39 -21.51
C THR A 77 6.55 8.64 -19.99
N PRO A 78 7.54 9.35 -19.41
CA PRO A 78 7.49 9.74 -18.00
C PRO A 78 6.21 10.50 -17.65
N GLU A 79 5.73 11.36 -18.53
CA GLU A 79 4.52 12.16 -18.38
C GLU A 79 3.25 11.27 -18.37
N ASP A 80 3.19 10.31 -19.29
CA ASP A 80 2.08 9.33 -19.33
C ASP A 80 2.07 8.48 -18.06
N PHE A 81 3.26 8.10 -17.57
CA PHE A 81 3.37 7.32 -16.35
C PHE A 81 2.89 8.12 -15.12
N ALA A 82 3.31 9.38 -14.99
CA ALA A 82 2.85 10.27 -13.93
C ALA A 82 1.32 10.44 -13.95
N ARG A 83 0.75 10.73 -15.13
CA ARG A 83 -0.70 10.84 -15.31
C ARG A 83 -1.43 9.54 -14.93
N TYR A 84 -0.83 8.40 -15.23
CA TYR A 84 -1.38 7.09 -14.88
C TYR A 84 -1.44 6.88 -13.37
N VAL A 85 -0.35 7.25 -12.69
CA VAL A 85 -0.27 7.21 -11.22
C VAL A 85 -1.35 8.10 -10.60
N ASP A 86 -1.51 9.33 -11.10
CA ASP A 86 -2.52 10.28 -10.60
C ASP A 86 -3.95 9.75 -10.76
N ILE A 87 -4.26 9.12 -11.90
CA ILE A 87 -5.57 8.51 -12.13
C ILE A 87 -5.83 7.37 -11.12
N HIS A 88 -4.85 6.48 -10.94
CA HIS A 88 -4.99 5.37 -10.01
C HIS A 88 -5.11 5.84 -8.55
N TYR A 89 -4.34 6.86 -8.18
CA TYR A 89 -4.42 7.45 -6.84
C TYR A 89 -5.79 8.09 -6.60
N SER A 90 -6.22 8.97 -7.50
CA SER A 90 -7.50 9.67 -7.39
C SER A 90 -8.69 8.70 -7.35
N ALA A 91 -8.63 7.61 -8.12
CA ALA A 91 -9.69 6.61 -8.13
C ALA A 91 -9.89 5.92 -6.77
N VAL A 92 -8.82 5.70 -6.02
CA VAL A 92 -8.87 5.01 -4.72
C VAL A 92 -8.80 5.94 -3.52
N GLU A 93 -8.54 7.23 -3.69
CA GLU A 93 -8.38 8.20 -2.58
C GLU A 93 -9.51 8.12 -1.53
N PRO A 94 -10.83 8.06 -1.91
CA PRO A 94 -11.91 7.90 -0.94
C PRO A 94 -11.78 6.63 -0.09
N LEU A 95 -11.29 5.54 -0.68
CA LEU A 95 -11.06 4.28 0.00
C LEU A 95 -9.84 4.34 0.92
N LEU A 96 -8.77 5.06 0.52
CA LEU A 96 -7.58 5.25 1.35
C LEU A 96 -7.93 5.98 2.65
N GLU A 97 -8.65 7.09 2.55
CA GLU A 97 -9.13 7.85 3.70
C GLU A 97 -10.05 7.01 4.61
N ALA A 98 -10.98 6.29 4.00
CA ALA A 98 -11.90 5.43 4.72
C ALA A 98 -11.16 4.29 5.44
N ALA A 99 -10.14 3.69 4.83
CA ALA A 99 -9.31 2.64 5.44
C ALA A 99 -8.59 3.14 6.69
N ILE A 100 -8.01 4.36 6.64
CA ILE A 100 -7.34 5.00 7.76
C ILE A 100 -8.32 5.20 8.93
N LEU A 101 -9.47 5.82 8.66
CA LEU A 101 -10.47 6.10 9.69
C LEU A 101 -11.05 4.80 10.29
N THR A 102 -11.25 3.79 9.44
CA THR A 102 -11.77 2.48 9.86
C THR A 102 -10.78 1.71 10.70
N ALA A 103 -9.51 1.72 10.36
CA ALA A 103 -8.48 1.09 11.20
C ALA A 103 -8.41 1.74 12.59
N ARG A 104 -8.65 3.06 12.68
CA ARG A 104 -8.63 3.80 13.95
C ARG A 104 -9.87 3.57 14.81
N TRP A 105 -11.07 3.63 14.22
CA TRP A 105 -12.33 3.66 14.99
C TRP A 105 -13.31 2.56 14.61
N GLY A 106 -13.05 1.83 13.53
CA GLY A 106 -13.95 0.83 13.01
C GLY A 106 -13.89 -0.51 13.76
N LYS A 107 -14.83 -1.37 13.40
CA LYS A 107 -14.93 -2.76 13.86
C LYS A 107 -14.28 -3.72 12.86
N ALA A 108 -14.02 -4.95 13.28
CA ALA A 108 -13.39 -5.98 12.45
C ALA A 108 -14.12 -6.20 11.11
N TRP A 109 -15.45 -6.23 11.10
CA TRP A 109 -16.23 -6.42 9.87
C TRP A 109 -16.08 -5.26 8.88
N GLN A 110 -15.88 -4.03 9.39
CA GLN A 110 -15.65 -2.85 8.56
C GLN A 110 -14.27 -2.90 7.89
N ILE A 111 -13.23 -3.34 8.61
CA ILE A 111 -11.90 -3.58 8.04
C ILE A 111 -11.96 -4.68 6.97
N LYS A 112 -12.72 -5.75 7.22
CA LYS A 112 -12.90 -6.85 6.26
C LYS A 112 -13.50 -6.37 4.92
N LEU A 113 -14.38 -5.37 4.90
CA LEU A 113 -14.92 -4.81 3.65
C LEU A 113 -13.82 -4.28 2.71
N PHE A 114 -12.74 -3.70 3.23
CA PHE A 114 -11.61 -3.30 2.40
C PHE A 114 -10.91 -4.51 1.78
N GLY A 115 -10.86 -5.64 2.49
CA GLY A 115 -10.41 -6.90 1.90
C GLY A 115 -11.30 -7.35 0.73
N ASP A 116 -12.62 -7.26 0.88
CA ASP A 116 -13.57 -7.60 -0.19
C ASP A 116 -13.42 -6.65 -1.40
N VAL A 117 -13.19 -5.34 -1.17
CA VAL A 117 -12.86 -4.38 -2.24
C VAL A 117 -11.52 -4.72 -2.90
N LEU A 118 -10.47 -5.03 -2.12
CA LEU A 118 -9.17 -5.44 -2.66
C LEU A 118 -9.31 -6.68 -3.54
N VAL A 119 -10.06 -7.68 -3.10
CA VAL A 119 -10.36 -8.87 -3.92
C VAL A 119 -11.01 -8.46 -5.24
N LYS A 120 -12.02 -7.59 -5.23
CA LYS A 120 -12.68 -7.10 -6.45
C LYS A 120 -11.72 -6.35 -7.36
N LEU A 121 -10.90 -5.45 -6.83
CA LEU A 121 -9.90 -4.70 -7.62
C LEU A 121 -8.85 -5.63 -8.25
N CYS A 122 -8.49 -6.71 -7.58
CA CYS A 122 -7.53 -7.69 -8.07
C CYS A 122 -8.11 -8.67 -9.09
N THR A 123 -9.46 -8.93 -9.10
CA THR A 123 -10.03 -10.08 -9.79
C THR A 123 -10.22 -9.91 -11.31
N LYS A 124 -10.43 -8.69 -11.80
CA LYS A 124 -11.13 -8.59 -13.09
C LYS A 124 -10.31 -8.36 -14.35
N LYS A 125 -9.02 -7.96 -14.32
CA LYS A 125 -8.35 -7.57 -15.57
C LYS A 125 -6.90 -7.94 -15.80
N TRP A 126 -6.37 -8.79 -15.03
CA TRP A 126 -5.13 -9.48 -15.39
C TRP A 126 -5.34 -10.39 -16.65
N ARG A 127 -6.62 -10.56 -17.06
CA ARG A 127 -7.03 -11.39 -18.19
C ARG A 127 -6.75 -10.83 -19.59
N ASN A 128 -6.73 -9.52 -19.78
CA ASN A 128 -6.53 -8.94 -21.11
C ASN A 128 -5.06 -8.77 -21.50
N GLY A 129 -4.17 -9.29 -20.68
CA GLY A 129 -2.74 -9.46 -20.97
C GLY A 129 -2.46 -10.74 -21.76
N GLU A 130 -3.30 -11.12 -22.71
CA GLU A 130 -2.89 -12.09 -23.70
C GLU A 130 -1.64 -11.55 -24.41
N HIS A 131 -0.49 -12.14 -24.02
CA HIS A 131 0.79 -12.08 -24.75
C HIS A 131 1.61 -10.79 -24.77
N SER A 132 1.37 -9.80 -23.94
CA SER A 132 2.45 -8.84 -23.78
C SER A 132 3.06 -8.93 -22.39
N VAL A 133 4.18 -9.60 -22.28
CA VAL A 133 5.25 -9.33 -21.30
C VAL A 133 5.73 -7.86 -21.47
N LYS A 134 4.89 -6.97 -21.88
CA LYS A 134 5.17 -5.55 -22.05
C LYS A 134 4.98 -4.86 -20.74
N SER A 135 5.89 -4.00 -20.45
CA SER A 135 6.24 -3.26 -19.25
C SER A 135 5.10 -2.67 -18.39
N THR A 136 3.88 -2.65 -18.85
CA THR A 136 2.76 -1.92 -18.24
C THR A 136 1.74 -2.78 -17.47
N GLY A 137 1.78 -4.11 -17.64
CA GLY A 137 0.78 -5.00 -17.03
C GLY A 137 0.72 -4.92 -15.48
N TYR A 138 1.82 -4.56 -14.83
CA TYR A 138 1.88 -4.39 -13.38
C TYR A 138 1.23 -3.08 -12.88
N LEU A 139 1.06 -2.08 -13.73
CA LEU A 139 0.46 -0.80 -13.33
C LEU A 139 -1.00 -0.96 -12.88
N HIS A 140 -1.70 -1.98 -13.37
CA HIS A 140 -3.06 -2.29 -12.90
C HIS A 140 -3.11 -2.65 -11.40
N ALA A 141 -1.98 -3.10 -10.85
CA ALA A 141 -1.88 -3.39 -9.43
C ALA A 141 -1.69 -2.13 -8.57
N LEU A 142 -1.44 -0.96 -9.16
CA LEU A 142 -1.09 0.25 -8.40
C LEU A 142 -2.20 0.66 -7.42
N ALA A 143 -3.43 0.78 -7.87
CA ALA A 143 -4.55 1.16 -7.01
C ALA A 143 -4.80 0.14 -5.86
N PRO A 144 -4.90 -1.18 -6.11
CA PRO A 144 -4.98 -2.13 -5.01
C PRO A 144 -3.72 -2.13 -4.12
N MET A 145 -2.52 -1.85 -4.64
CA MET A 145 -1.30 -1.71 -3.84
C MET A 145 -1.33 -0.48 -2.93
N LEU A 146 -1.84 0.66 -3.40
CA LEU A 146 -2.04 1.85 -2.58
C LEU A 146 -2.99 1.54 -1.42
N LEU A 147 -4.16 0.95 -1.69
CA LEU A 147 -5.13 0.58 -0.66
C LEU A 147 -4.57 -0.46 0.32
N PHE A 148 -3.88 -1.47 -0.17
CA PHE A 148 -3.26 -2.53 0.62
C PHE A 148 -2.21 -1.97 1.60
N ASN A 149 -1.32 -1.09 1.12
CA ASN A 149 -0.30 -0.50 1.98
C ASN A 149 -0.91 0.52 2.95
N THR A 150 -1.91 1.31 2.54
CA THR A 150 -2.63 2.21 3.44
C THR A 150 -3.28 1.45 4.58
N LEU A 151 -4.00 0.38 4.28
CA LEU A 151 -4.64 -0.46 5.29
C LEU A 151 -3.60 -1.10 6.22
N GLY A 152 -2.48 -1.59 5.66
CA GLY A 152 -1.39 -2.18 6.42
C GLY A 152 -0.77 -1.20 7.41
N VAL A 153 -0.36 -0.02 6.95
CA VAL A 153 0.19 1.05 7.80
C VAL A 153 -0.81 1.48 8.88
N ALA A 154 -2.08 1.67 8.49
CA ALA A 154 -3.13 2.04 9.43
C ALA A 154 -3.35 0.98 10.50
N CYS A 155 -3.45 -0.30 10.12
CA CYS A 155 -3.63 -1.40 11.06
C CYS A 155 -2.42 -1.57 12.02
N VAL A 156 -1.20 -1.36 11.54
CA VAL A 156 0.00 -1.37 12.39
C VAL A 156 -0.05 -0.20 13.39
N LYS A 157 -0.34 1.03 12.93
CA LYS A 157 -0.45 2.22 13.79
C LYS A 157 -1.42 2.01 14.96
N TRP A 158 -2.59 1.44 14.69
CA TRP A 158 -3.64 1.21 15.70
C TRP A 158 -3.68 -0.23 16.22
N GLN A 159 -2.61 -1.00 16.01
CA GLN A 159 -2.43 -2.35 16.55
C GLN A 159 -3.59 -3.32 16.22
N ARG A 160 -4.13 -3.22 15.01
CA ARG A 160 -5.23 -4.06 14.50
C ARG A 160 -4.71 -5.30 13.79
N PHE A 161 -3.79 -6.04 14.43
CA PHE A 161 -3.06 -7.15 13.80
C PHE A 161 -3.97 -8.33 13.44
N LYS A 162 -4.97 -8.65 14.26
CA LYS A 162 -5.95 -9.71 13.95
C LYS A 162 -6.76 -9.39 12.69
N ASP A 163 -7.22 -8.16 12.61
CA ASP A 163 -8.05 -7.73 11.48
C ASP A 163 -7.23 -7.67 10.20
N LEU A 164 -5.99 -7.21 10.30
CA LEU A 164 -5.03 -7.17 9.21
C LEU A 164 -4.72 -8.60 8.71
N ASP A 165 -4.39 -9.53 9.60
CA ASP A 165 -4.10 -10.93 9.24
C ASP A 165 -5.29 -11.57 8.51
N ALA A 166 -6.53 -11.30 8.95
CA ALA A 166 -7.72 -11.78 8.28
C ALA A 166 -7.84 -11.27 6.84
N VAL A 167 -7.54 -9.98 6.59
CA VAL A 167 -7.54 -9.41 5.23
C VAL A 167 -6.42 -9.99 4.37
N LEU A 168 -5.21 -10.11 4.92
CA LEU A 168 -4.05 -10.63 4.18
C LEU A 168 -4.29 -12.05 3.64
N ARG A 169 -5.05 -12.86 4.39
CA ARG A 169 -5.39 -14.25 4.03
C ARG A 169 -6.62 -14.40 3.15
N MET A 170 -7.33 -13.33 2.83
CA MET A 170 -8.49 -13.41 1.92
C MET A 170 -8.04 -13.92 0.55
N THR A 171 -8.81 -14.85 0.00
CA THR A 171 -8.48 -15.53 -1.25
C THR A 171 -9.06 -14.79 -2.45
N VAL A 172 -8.23 -14.62 -3.46
CA VAL A 172 -8.63 -14.10 -4.76
C VAL A 172 -8.98 -15.31 -5.67
N PRO A 173 -10.14 -15.32 -6.34
CA PRO A 173 -10.52 -16.41 -7.24
C PRO A 173 -9.48 -16.66 -8.33
N SER A 174 -9.12 -17.92 -8.55
CA SER A 174 -8.04 -18.34 -9.46
C SER A 174 -8.38 -18.25 -10.95
N GLU A 175 -9.63 -17.98 -11.31
CA GLU A 175 -10.06 -17.84 -12.71
C GLU A 175 -9.26 -16.79 -13.50
N ASN A 176 -8.49 -15.98 -12.80
CA ASN A 176 -7.70 -14.88 -13.34
C ASN A 176 -6.20 -15.18 -13.48
N PHE A 177 -5.74 -16.35 -13.03
CA PHE A 177 -4.33 -16.74 -13.10
C PHE A 177 -4.16 -17.96 -13.99
N SER A 178 -3.78 -17.74 -15.25
CA SER A 178 -3.63 -18.79 -16.27
C SER A 178 -2.57 -19.86 -15.95
N TYR A 179 -1.78 -19.67 -14.89
CA TYR A 179 -0.64 -20.55 -14.56
C TYR A 179 -0.72 -21.25 -13.20
N SER A 180 -1.76 -21.02 -12.40
CA SER A 180 -1.87 -21.71 -11.11
C SER A 180 -3.31 -22.09 -10.81
N PRO A 181 -3.60 -23.38 -10.59
CA PRO A 181 -4.92 -23.84 -10.15
C PRO A 181 -5.21 -23.50 -8.69
N TYR A 182 -4.29 -22.81 -8.00
CA TYR A 182 -4.40 -22.51 -6.58
C TYR A 182 -4.92 -21.09 -6.35
N ARG A 183 -5.89 -20.96 -5.45
CA ARG A 183 -6.34 -19.67 -4.93
C ARG A 183 -5.17 -18.94 -4.28
N ALA A 184 -4.87 -17.73 -4.74
CA ALA A 184 -3.86 -16.91 -4.11
C ALA A 184 -4.48 -16.06 -2.98
N SER A 185 -3.77 -15.86 -1.88
CA SER A 185 -4.16 -14.86 -0.89
C SER A 185 -3.87 -13.45 -1.42
N LEU A 186 -4.56 -12.44 -0.90
CA LEU A 186 -4.27 -11.03 -1.20
C LEU A 186 -2.80 -10.71 -0.93
N LEU A 187 -2.27 -11.21 0.17
CA LEU A 187 -0.85 -11.06 0.50
C LEU A 187 0.05 -11.66 -0.58
N SER A 188 -0.22 -12.91 -1.01
CA SER A 188 0.57 -13.56 -2.07
C SER A 188 0.55 -12.80 -3.38
N LEU A 189 -0.59 -12.24 -3.73
CA LEU A 189 -0.76 -11.50 -4.98
C LEU A 189 -0.05 -10.15 -4.93
N LEU A 190 -0.31 -9.36 -3.88
CA LEU A 190 0.14 -7.99 -3.80
C LEU A 190 1.60 -7.87 -3.29
N ALA A 191 2.07 -8.78 -2.43
CA ALA A 191 3.46 -8.79 -2.01
C ALA A 191 4.43 -9.22 -3.13
N CYS A 192 3.96 -10.04 -4.08
CA CYS A 192 4.77 -10.56 -5.19
C CYS A 192 4.64 -9.77 -6.49
N THR A 193 3.91 -8.66 -6.50
CA THR A 193 3.80 -7.82 -7.69
C THR A 193 5.17 -7.26 -8.05
N TYR A 194 5.66 -7.66 -9.22
CA TYR A 194 6.98 -7.24 -9.70
C TYR A 194 6.93 -5.81 -10.28
N TRP A 195 7.74 -4.96 -9.72
CA TRP A 195 7.87 -3.56 -10.15
C TRP A 195 9.24 -3.37 -10.80
N LYS A 196 9.28 -3.07 -12.10
CA LYS A 196 10.53 -2.84 -12.80
C LYS A 196 11.14 -1.52 -12.33
N LYS A 197 12.32 -1.60 -11.72
CA LYS A 197 13.06 -0.42 -11.25
C LYS A 197 13.14 0.67 -12.31
N LYS A 198 13.50 0.32 -13.55
CA LYS A 198 13.67 1.26 -14.66
C LYS A 198 12.44 2.15 -14.91
N ASP A 199 11.23 1.61 -14.77
CA ASP A 199 10.01 2.37 -15.02
C ASP A 199 9.75 3.38 -13.88
N TRP A 200 10.05 2.99 -12.63
CA TRP A 200 9.91 3.87 -11.48
C TRP A 200 11.04 4.90 -11.35
N ASP A 201 12.22 4.61 -11.87
CA ASP A 201 13.33 5.57 -11.94
C ASP A 201 12.94 6.83 -12.74
N THR A 202 11.97 6.75 -13.65
CA THR A 202 11.47 7.90 -14.41
C THR A 202 10.71 8.89 -13.51
N LEU A 203 10.05 8.43 -12.46
CA LEU A 203 9.33 9.28 -11.51
C LEU A 203 10.19 9.71 -10.32
N THR A 204 10.93 8.76 -9.74
CA THR A 204 11.65 8.99 -8.48
C THR A 204 13.12 9.36 -8.68
N GLY A 205 13.61 9.22 -9.93
CA GLY A 205 15.04 9.33 -10.27
C GLY A 205 15.83 8.07 -9.95
N PRO A 206 17.01 7.89 -10.58
CA PRO A 206 17.78 6.64 -10.54
C PRO A 206 18.51 6.41 -9.22
N LYS A 207 18.47 7.34 -8.27
CA LYS A 207 19.21 7.29 -7.00
C LYS A 207 18.70 6.22 -6.03
N TYR A 208 17.49 5.73 -6.21
CA TYR A 208 16.90 4.77 -5.29
C TYR A 208 17.08 3.32 -5.79
N ILE A 209 17.47 2.43 -4.88
CA ILE A 209 17.56 0.99 -5.19
C ILE A 209 16.14 0.41 -5.33
N TYR A 210 15.19 0.93 -4.56
CA TYR A 210 13.80 0.46 -4.47
C TYR A 210 12.80 1.58 -4.66
N PRO A 211 12.72 2.14 -5.89
CA PRO A 211 11.95 3.35 -6.16
C PRO A 211 10.45 3.18 -5.88
N PHE A 212 9.89 1.98 -6.06
CA PHE A 212 8.48 1.74 -5.78
C PHE A 212 8.13 1.89 -4.29
N SER A 213 8.95 1.30 -3.38
CA SER A 213 8.69 1.44 -1.93
C SER A 213 8.83 2.89 -1.46
N ILE A 214 9.81 3.63 -2.02
CA ILE A 214 9.95 5.07 -1.76
C ILE A 214 8.74 5.83 -2.28
N PHE A 215 8.28 5.52 -3.48
CA PHE A 215 7.08 6.13 -4.05
C PHE A 215 5.87 5.92 -3.14
N ILE A 216 5.61 4.69 -2.68
CA ILE A 216 4.49 4.40 -1.76
C ILE A 216 4.65 5.15 -0.43
N LEU A 217 5.85 5.15 0.16
CA LEU A 217 6.15 5.87 1.39
C LEU A 217 5.81 7.37 1.26
N GLU A 218 6.28 8.01 0.18
CA GLU A 218 6.09 9.44 -0.04
C GLU A 218 4.65 9.81 -0.37
N HIS A 219 3.98 9.02 -1.22
CA HIS A 219 2.59 9.29 -1.62
C HIS A 219 1.58 9.10 -0.49
N LEU A 220 1.79 8.10 0.36
CA LEU A 220 0.89 7.88 1.50
C LEU A 220 1.13 8.86 2.65
N ARG A 221 2.32 9.49 2.75
CA ARG A 221 2.65 10.42 3.83
C ARG A 221 1.61 11.52 4.00
N ALA A 222 1.16 12.13 2.91
CA ALA A 222 0.17 13.20 2.96
C ALA A 222 -1.18 12.78 3.54
N LEU A 223 -1.62 11.54 3.27
CA LEU A 223 -2.85 10.97 3.82
C LEU A 223 -2.77 10.77 5.33
N PHE A 224 -1.57 10.46 5.84
CA PHE A 224 -1.34 10.15 7.24
C PHE A 224 -0.89 11.34 8.09
N LYS A 225 -0.85 12.56 7.52
CA LYS A 225 -0.32 13.77 8.20
C LYS A 225 -0.93 14.04 9.58
N ASP A 226 -2.24 13.75 9.75
CA ASP A 226 -2.96 13.98 11.00
C ASP A 226 -3.02 12.74 11.91
N CYS A 227 -2.30 11.68 11.53
CA CYS A 227 -2.30 10.39 12.25
C CYS A 227 -1.02 10.16 13.06
N PHE A 228 0.03 10.90 12.75
CA PHE A 228 1.35 10.76 13.35
C PHE A 228 1.82 12.10 13.90
N SER A 229 2.64 12.06 14.97
CA SER A 229 3.21 13.26 15.58
C SER A 229 4.21 13.95 14.65
N ASP A 230 4.94 13.17 13.88
CA ASP A 230 5.95 13.63 12.93
C ASP A 230 6.21 12.61 11.80
N THR A 231 7.06 13.00 10.87
CA THR A 231 7.46 12.19 9.73
C THR A 231 8.20 10.91 10.15
N SER A 232 9.03 11.00 11.20
CA SER A 232 9.83 9.85 11.66
C SER A 232 8.93 8.75 12.23
N GLU A 233 7.89 9.10 13.00
CA GLU A 233 6.91 8.14 13.50
C GLU A 233 6.19 7.44 12.35
N TYR A 234 5.76 8.20 11.33
CA TYR A 234 5.14 7.62 10.14
C TYR A 234 6.07 6.63 9.43
N GLU A 235 7.31 7.03 9.18
CA GLU A 235 8.30 6.18 8.51
C GLU A 235 8.58 4.90 9.30
N ASN A 236 8.72 4.98 10.63
CA ASN A 236 8.91 3.80 11.47
C ASN A 236 7.73 2.82 11.37
N VAL A 237 6.49 3.31 11.40
CA VAL A 237 5.31 2.46 11.24
C VAL A 237 5.23 1.86 9.84
N PHE A 238 5.59 2.62 8.81
CA PHE A 238 5.68 2.09 7.45
C PHE A 238 6.72 0.97 7.34
N TYR A 239 7.89 1.10 7.98
CA TYR A 239 8.91 0.06 8.00
C TYR A 239 8.48 -1.17 8.78
N ILE A 240 7.77 -1.01 9.90
CA ILE A 240 7.16 -2.12 10.63
C ILE A 240 6.19 -2.87 9.70
N TRP A 241 5.34 -2.15 8.97
CA TRP A 241 4.42 -2.76 8.01
C TRP A 241 5.14 -3.55 6.92
N GLU A 242 6.12 -2.94 6.26
CA GLU A 242 6.89 -3.59 5.19
C GLU A 242 7.57 -4.88 5.69
N HIS A 243 8.12 -4.86 6.90
CA HIS A 243 8.76 -6.02 7.50
C HIS A 243 7.75 -7.10 7.90
N LEU A 244 6.68 -6.74 8.60
CA LEU A 244 5.61 -7.69 8.95
C LEU A 244 5.03 -8.35 7.71
N LYS A 245 4.74 -7.59 6.67
CA LYS A 245 4.25 -8.09 5.39
C LYS A 245 5.17 -9.16 4.82
N SER A 246 6.48 -8.92 4.82
CA SER A 246 7.48 -9.86 4.33
C SER A 246 7.54 -11.13 5.18
N LEU A 247 7.53 -11.01 6.51
CA LEU A 247 7.56 -12.15 7.42
C LEU A 247 6.28 -13.00 7.33
N ILE A 248 5.11 -12.37 7.22
CA ILE A 248 3.84 -13.11 7.08
C ILE A 248 3.80 -13.85 5.74
N TYR A 249 4.29 -13.22 4.67
CA TYR A 249 4.41 -13.88 3.38
C TYR A 249 5.32 -15.12 3.46
N ALA A 250 6.47 -15.00 4.14
CA ALA A 250 7.38 -16.10 4.39
C ALA A 250 6.71 -17.25 5.12
N TYR A 251 6.05 -16.93 6.18
CA TYR A 251 5.30 -17.88 6.98
C TYR A 251 4.25 -18.64 6.15
N ASP A 252 3.44 -17.92 5.35
CA ASP A 252 2.38 -18.51 4.53
C ASP A 252 2.91 -19.44 3.44
N LYS A 253 4.03 -19.09 2.85
CA LYS A 253 4.65 -19.89 1.77
C LYS A 253 5.45 -21.06 2.30
N ARG A 254 5.69 -21.16 3.61
CA ARG A 254 6.62 -22.13 4.21
C ARG A 254 7.95 -22.13 3.45
N VAL A 255 8.43 -20.96 3.13
CA VAL A 255 9.58 -20.79 2.23
C VAL A 255 10.84 -21.35 2.85
N LYS A 256 11.56 -22.14 2.08
CA LYS A 256 12.89 -22.61 2.47
C LYS A 256 13.93 -21.50 2.29
N PRO A 257 15.02 -21.50 3.06
CA PRO A 257 16.04 -20.44 3.01
C PRO A 257 16.59 -20.13 1.62
N ASP A 258 16.66 -21.13 0.75
CA ASP A 258 17.17 -21.04 -0.62
C ASP A 258 16.17 -20.44 -1.62
N GLN A 259 14.90 -20.26 -1.23
CA GLN A 259 13.83 -19.72 -2.07
C GLN A 259 13.50 -18.26 -1.77
N TYR A 260 14.22 -17.61 -0.87
CA TYR A 260 13.94 -16.22 -0.44
C TYR A 260 14.16 -15.16 -1.51
N SER A 261 14.81 -15.47 -2.63
CA SER A 261 15.02 -14.52 -3.72
C SER A 261 13.75 -13.88 -4.28
N TYR A 262 12.58 -14.48 -4.02
CA TYR A 262 11.27 -13.94 -4.41
C TYR A 262 10.60 -13.06 -3.36
N PHE A 263 11.16 -12.99 -2.16
CA PHE A 263 10.53 -12.39 -1.00
C PHE A 263 10.39 -10.88 -1.05
N LEU A 264 11.28 -10.24 -1.71
CA LEU A 264 11.62 -8.88 -1.40
C LEU A 264 11.40 -7.94 -2.56
N SER A 265 10.27 -8.08 -3.22
CA SER A 265 9.85 -7.10 -4.22
C SER A 265 9.57 -5.69 -3.66
N GLY A 266 9.85 -5.47 -2.38
CA GLY A 266 9.86 -4.15 -1.76
C GLY A 266 11.08 -4.03 -0.85
N ASN A 267 12.26 -4.12 -1.41
CA ASN A 267 13.54 -4.26 -0.70
C ASN A 267 14.04 -3.02 0.04
N PHE A 268 13.14 -2.15 0.48
CA PHE A 268 13.48 -1.07 1.39
C PHE A 268 14.16 -1.61 2.67
N LEU A 269 13.77 -2.80 3.09
CA LEU A 269 14.33 -3.51 4.24
C LEU A 269 15.80 -3.85 4.12
N VAL A 270 16.28 -4.28 2.95
CA VAL A 270 17.69 -4.65 2.78
C VAL A 270 18.60 -3.45 3.00
N SER A 271 18.23 -2.27 2.49
CA SER A 271 19.02 -1.05 2.71
C SER A 271 18.96 -0.57 4.17
N ARG A 272 17.82 -0.78 4.86
CA ARG A 272 17.67 -0.40 6.28
C ARG A 272 18.34 -1.39 7.24
N MET A 273 18.42 -2.66 6.91
CA MET A 273 19.19 -3.62 7.70
C MET A 273 20.69 -3.41 7.56
N ALA A 274 21.17 -2.92 6.40
CA ALA A 274 22.53 -2.42 6.29
C ALA A 274 22.76 -1.22 7.22
N TYR A 275 21.79 -0.30 7.29
CA TYR A 275 21.83 0.85 8.19
C TYR A 275 21.77 0.45 9.68
N LYS A 276 21.13 -0.68 10.02
CA LYS A 276 21.12 -1.25 11.38
C LYS A 276 22.53 -1.48 11.94
N ARG A 277 23.47 -1.90 11.11
CA ARG A 277 24.89 -2.02 11.51
C ARG A 277 25.52 -0.69 11.86
N ASP A 278 25.22 0.35 11.09
CA ASP A 278 25.82 1.68 11.32
C ASP A 278 25.15 2.38 12.51
N SER A 279 23.85 2.18 12.74
CA SER A 279 23.15 2.75 13.89
C SER A 279 23.48 2.08 15.22
N GLN A 280 23.78 0.77 15.21
CA GLN A 280 24.30 0.09 16.40
C GLN A 280 25.63 0.66 16.85
N MET A 281 26.43 1.21 15.91
CA MET A 281 27.66 1.94 16.25
C MET A 281 27.39 3.33 16.81
N SER A 282 26.23 3.95 16.55
CA SER A 282 25.83 5.26 17.05
C SER A 282 25.08 5.24 18.40
N GLY A 283 24.71 4.07 18.91
CA GLY A 283 23.99 3.90 20.17
C GLY A 283 22.53 4.38 20.15
N VAL A 284 22.01 4.80 19.00
CA VAL A 284 20.61 5.22 18.84
C VAL A 284 19.81 4.08 18.20
N GLN A 285 18.88 3.52 18.96
CA GLN A 285 18.00 2.46 18.48
C GLN A 285 16.78 3.04 17.78
N GLU A 286 16.56 2.69 16.52
CA GLU A 286 15.37 3.14 15.80
C GLU A 286 14.10 2.43 16.33
N PRO A 287 12.96 3.14 16.49
CA PRO A 287 11.74 2.57 17.06
C PRO A 287 11.20 1.35 16.31
N TYR A 288 11.42 1.24 14.99
CA TYR A 288 10.99 0.06 14.24
C TYR A 288 11.80 -1.19 14.61
N ILE A 289 13.09 -1.04 14.93
CA ILE A 289 13.94 -2.14 15.40
C ILE A 289 13.43 -2.61 16.75
N GLN A 290 13.17 -1.66 17.65
CA GLN A 290 12.64 -1.94 18.98
C GLN A 290 11.33 -2.74 18.92
N PHE A 291 10.46 -2.45 17.95
CA PHE A 291 9.21 -3.19 17.77
C PHE A 291 9.46 -4.70 17.57
N PHE A 292 10.46 -5.10 16.79
CA PHE A 292 10.80 -6.51 16.56
C PHE A 292 11.63 -7.13 17.69
N GLU A 293 12.47 -6.35 18.37
CA GLU A 293 13.18 -6.80 19.56
C GLU A 293 12.23 -7.03 20.74
N ASP A 294 11.17 -6.25 20.84
CA ASP A 294 10.11 -6.47 21.82
C ASP A 294 9.43 -7.84 21.66
N ALA A 295 9.44 -8.43 20.47
CA ALA A 295 8.95 -9.78 20.27
C ALA A 295 9.72 -10.82 21.11
N ASP A 296 11.04 -10.68 21.25
CA ASP A 296 11.88 -11.56 22.05
C ASP A 296 11.61 -11.39 23.55
N ARG A 297 11.31 -10.18 23.99
CA ARG A 297 10.99 -9.84 25.37
C ARG A 297 9.56 -10.23 25.77
N LEU A 298 8.60 -9.96 24.89
CA LEU A 298 7.16 -10.15 25.17
C LEU A 298 6.63 -11.52 24.75
N LYS A 299 7.30 -12.20 23.81
CA LYS A 299 6.93 -13.53 23.31
C LYS A 299 5.45 -13.59 22.90
N THR A 300 4.65 -14.42 23.59
CA THR A 300 3.21 -14.58 23.33
C THR A 300 2.38 -13.32 23.61
N GLU A 301 2.88 -12.41 24.42
CA GLU A 301 2.24 -11.12 24.71
C GLU A 301 2.58 -10.03 23.67
N TRP A 302 3.51 -10.27 22.77
CA TRP A 302 3.78 -9.35 21.66
C TRP A 302 2.54 -9.19 20.77
N GLY A 303 2.16 -7.94 20.49
CA GLY A 303 0.88 -7.61 19.84
C GLY A 303 0.50 -8.46 18.64
N PRO A 304 1.37 -8.63 17.61
CA PRO A 304 1.10 -9.51 16.48
C PRO A 304 0.82 -10.97 16.86
N ILE A 305 1.62 -11.55 17.75
CA ILE A 305 1.43 -12.95 18.20
C ILE A 305 0.16 -13.08 19.03
N LYS A 306 -0.03 -12.19 20.01
CA LYS A 306 -1.22 -12.19 20.88
C LYS A 306 -2.51 -12.11 20.09
N GLN A 307 -2.49 -11.47 18.94
CA GLN A 307 -3.65 -11.32 18.05
C GLN A 307 -3.73 -12.38 16.95
N GLY A 308 -2.87 -13.40 16.96
CA GLY A 308 -2.98 -14.59 16.12
C GLY A 308 -2.10 -14.62 14.88
N MET A 309 -1.32 -13.58 14.58
CA MET A 309 -0.32 -13.64 13.50
C MET A 309 0.67 -14.79 13.77
N PHE A 310 1.20 -15.38 12.71
CA PHE A 310 2.10 -16.55 12.78
C PHE A 310 1.47 -17.74 13.52
N GLY A 311 0.14 -17.88 13.47
CA GLY A 311 -0.61 -18.92 14.21
C GLY A 311 -0.64 -18.69 15.73
N GLY A 312 -0.37 -17.48 16.20
CA GLY A 312 -0.27 -17.15 17.62
C GLY A 312 0.94 -17.79 18.33
N ASN A 313 1.96 -18.20 17.54
CA ASN A 313 3.09 -18.96 18.05
C ASN A 313 4.39 -18.17 17.88
N TYR A 314 5.04 -17.85 19.00
CA TYR A 314 6.29 -17.11 19.03
C TYR A 314 7.45 -17.87 18.39
N ASP A 315 7.58 -19.19 18.61
CA ASP A 315 8.70 -19.97 18.05
C ASP A 315 8.61 -20.03 16.52
N THR A 316 7.39 -20.13 15.99
CA THR A 316 7.15 -20.04 14.54
C THR A 316 7.55 -18.69 13.99
N TYR A 317 7.16 -17.60 14.65
CA TYR A 317 7.61 -16.25 14.27
C TYR A 317 9.14 -16.15 14.29
N LYS A 318 9.77 -16.60 15.40
CA LYS A 318 11.22 -16.51 15.59
C LYS A 318 11.98 -17.29 14.53
N GLN A 319 11.49 -18.46 14.14
CA GLN A 319 12.07 -19.23 13.04
C GLN A 319 12.03 -18.44 11.74
N VAL A 320 10.88 -17.87 11.38
CA VAL A 320 10.73 -17.05 10.15
C VAL A 320 11.61 -15.82 10.19
N TYR A 321 11.65 -15.13 11.33
CA TYR A 321 12.46 -13.94 11.54
C TYR A 321 13.95 -14.23 11.36
N ASN A 322 14.48 -15.29 12.01
CA ASN A 322 15.87 -15.68 11.90
C ASN A 322 16.26 -16.05 10.46
N GLN A 323 15.37 -16.74 9.75
CA GLN A 323 15.57 -17.05 8.34
C GLN A 323 15.65 -15.78 7.47
N ALA A 324 14.79 -14.79 7.73
CA ALA A 324 14.83 -13.52 7.03
C ALA A 324 16.14 -12.76 7.31
N GLU A 325 16.58 -12.69 8.55
CA GLU A 325 17.86 -12.08 8.95
C GLU A 325 19.07 -12.75 8.26
N GLU A 326 19.09 -14.09 8.20
CA GLU A 326 20.13 -14.83 7.50
C GLU A 326 20.17 -14.49 6.01
N TYR A 327 19.00 -14.39 5.38
CA TYR A 327 18.92 -14.00 3.98
C TYR A 327 19.45 -12.58 3.74
N TYR A 328 19.00 -11.61 4.54
CA TYR A 328 19.43 -10.22 4.41
C TYR A 328 20.93 -10.06 4.60
N SER A 329 21.54 -10.83 5.50
CA SER A 329 22.99 -10.80 5.71
C SER A 329 23.76 -11.28 4.48
N LYS A 330 23.22 -12.27 3.75
CA LYS A 330 23.82 -12.80 2.51
C LYS A 330 23.71 -11.83 1.32
N CYS A 331 22.59 -11.10 1.22
CA CYS A 331 22.38 -10.12 0.14
C CYS A 331 23.28 -8.88 0.25
N GLN A 332 23.87 -8.61 1.41
CA GLN A 332 24.79 -7.49 1.61
C GLN A 332 26.23 -7.76 1.18
N VAL A 333 26.59 -9.01 0.95
CA VAL A 333 27.98 -9.44 0.63
C VAL A 333 28.18 -9.58 -0.89
N SER A 334 27.12 -9.49 -1.68
CA SER A 334 27.14 -9.55 -3.15
C SER A 334 26.98 -8.16 -3.78
#